data_254d7780fbec9d3185e092dfc72e5e9e
#
_entry.id   254d7780fbec9d3185e092dfc72e5e9e
#
_cell.length_a   1.000
_cell.length_b   1.000
_cell.length_c   1.000
_cell.angle_alpha   90.00
_cell.angle_beta   90.00
_cell.angle_gamma   90.00
#
_symmetry.space_group_name_H-M   'P 1'
#
loop_
_entity.id
_entity.type
_entity.pdbx_description
1 polymer ?
#
loop_
_entity_poly.entity_id
_entity_poly.type
_entity_poly.pdbx_seq_one_letter_code
_entity_poly.pdbx_strand_id
1 'polypeptide(L)'
;MVYLTSFLMKYLKFILSVICLLFQVEKGLTQDLDPRAYIKVPVHTIVLGLGYGYTYGGVVTDPTLPVKDVDAKIQTVSLGAAYVFGMLHKTAQISANLPWNWAVVTGSVQETAQRVTRSGLGDMRLRYSLLLIGGPAATFAEISKSPSRTILGASLSMTIPTGQYLYGKLVNLGTNRWSFKPELALSQPVGNRWLFDVYAGVWFFTTNYSFYPGNSVRSQNPLTSFQAHISYNVTPRLWAAINYTYYIGGASTINNILSDDRQENSRVGGTLVLPVGKRNSLKLAYSTGAIIRFGANFSTISVAWQSIYLLKHKKS
;
A
#
# COMPACT_ATOMS: atom_id res chain seq x y z
N MET A 1 29.44 24.03 24.93
CA MET A 1 29.50 23.70 23.49
C MET A 1 29.91 22.24 23.25
N VAL A 2 30.88 21.67 23.93
CA VAL A 2 31.37 20.25 23.76
C VAL A 2 30.33 19.17 24.12
N TYR A 3 29.46 19.43 25.09
CA TYR A 3 28.42 18.44 25.50
C TYR A 3 27.27 18.30 24.46
N LEU A 4 26.94 19.34 23.74
CA LEU A 4 25.87 19.34 22.73
C LEU A 4 26.31 18.53 21.48
N THR A 5 27.57 18.65 21.10
CA THR A 5 28.14 17.90 19.97
C THR A 5 28.29 16.39 20.27
N SER A 6 28.64 16.03 21.52
CA SER A 6 28.72 14.64 21.97
C SER A 6 27.34 13.98 22.03
N PHE A 7 26.31 14.70 22.47
CA PHE A 7 24.94 14.25 22.51
C PHE A 7 24.37 14.03 21.09
N LEU A 8 24.56 14.99 20.18
CA LEU A 8 24.17 14.86 18.77
C LEU A 8 24.86 13.69 18.07
N MET A 9 26.17 13.50 18.31
CA MET A 9 26.92 12.37 17.73
C MET A 9 26.46 11.01 18.25
N LYS A 10 26.03 10.90 19.52
CA LYS A 10 25.46 9.65 20.05
C LYS A 10 24.14 9.28 19.37
N TYR A 11 23.25 10.26 19.18
CA TYR A 11 21.98 10.03 18.48
C TYR A 11 22.19 9.81 16.98
N LEU A 12 23.14 10.48 16.34
CA LEU A 12 23.51 10.24 14.96
C LEU A 12 24.08 8.82 14.77
N LYS A 13 24.95 8.37 15.68
CA LYS A 13 25.48 6.98 15.67
C LYS A 13 24.38 5.94 15.95
N PHE A 14 23.44 6.22 16.85
CA PHE A 14 22.30 5.36 17.13
C PHE A 14 21.37 5.29 15.91
N ILE A 15 21.06 6.44 15.29
CA ILE A 15 20.26 6.50 14.06
C ILE A 15 20.98 5.80 12.90
N LEU A 16 22.29 6.00 12.73
CA LEU A 16 23.09 5.26 11.74
C LEU A 16 23.12 3.75 12.03
N SER A 17 23.26 3.33 13.30
CA SER A 17 23.22 1.92 13.66
C SER A 17 21.85 1.28 13.42
N VAL A 18 20.75 2.00 13.70
CA VAL A 18 19.40 1.56 13.38
C VAL A 18 19.20 1.52 11.86
N ILE A 19 19.74 2.49 11.10
CA ILE A 19 19.74 2.47 9.64
C ILE A 19 20.57 1.30 9.11
N CYS A 20 21.77 1.03 9.66
CA CYS A 20 22.61 -0.12 9.25
C CYS A 20 21.97 -1.49 9.60
N LEU A 21 21.23 -1.60 10.71
CA LEU A 21 20.47 -2.80 11.05
C LEU A 21 19.26 -3.01 10.12
N LEU A 22 18.71 -1.94 9.55
CA LEU A 22 17.60 -2.00 8.58
C LEU A 22 18.07 -2.39 7.16
N PHE A 23 19.37 -2.29 6.84
CA PHE A 23 19.91 -2.63 5.53
C PHE A 23 20.15 -4.14 5.29
N GLN A 24 19.88 -5.01 6.26
CA GLN A 24 20.14 -6.46 6.13
C GLN A 24 18.90 -7.30 5.81
N VAL A 25 17.72 -6.74 5.56
CA VAL A 25 16.51 -7.51 5.25
C VAL A 25 15.88 -7.08 3.93
N GLU A 26 15.77 -8.00 3.04
CA GLU A 26 15.29 -7.85 1.67
C GLU A 26 13.78 -8.10 1.51
N LYS A 27 13.09 -7.34 0.65
CA LYS A 27 12.08 -7.61 -0.38
C LYS A 27 10.58 -7.68 -0.04
N GLY A 28 9.73 -7.06 -0.88
CA GLY A 28 8.36 -7.44 -1.08
C GLY A 28 7.39 -6.43 -1.71
N LEU A 29 6.41 -6.84 -2.49
CA LEU A 29 5.32 -6.03 -3.04
C LEU A 29 4.31 -5.64 -1.95
N THR A 30 3.95 -4.36 -1.90
CA THR A 30 3.04 -3.80 -0.89
C THR A 30 1.59 -4.19 -1.17
N GLN A 31 1.02 -5.03 -0.32
CA GLN A 31 -0.42 -5.10 -0.13
C GLN A 31 -0.85 -4.01 0.86
N ASP A 32 -2.10 -3.52 0.72
CA ASP A 32 -2.63 -2.38 1.45
C ASP A 32 -2.41 -2.46 2.98
N LEU A 33 -1.40 -1.77 3.48
CA LEU A 33 -1.16 -1.50 4.90
C LEU A 33 -0.97 0.01 5.04
N ASP A 34 -2.05 0.77 4.82
CA ASP A 34 -1.99 2.24 4.81
C ASP A 34 -2.76 2.83 6.00
N PRO A 35 -2.13 2.90 7.21
CA PRO A 35 -2.75 3.50 8.38
C PRO A 35 -3.04 4.98 8.11
N ARG A 36 -4.10 5.49 8.76
CA ARG A 36 -4.53 6.90 8.67
C ARG A 36 -4.98 7.34 7.28
N ALA A 37 -5.49 6.41 6.49
CA ALA A 37 -6.02 6.73 5.16
C ALA A 37 -7.28 7.62 5.19
N TYR A 38 -7.95 7.73 6.35
CA TYR A 38 -9.19 8.47 6.55
C TYR A 38 -9.08 9.48 7.71
N ILE A 39 -8.07 10.33 7.65
CA ILE A 39 -7.91 11.43 8.62
C ILE A 39 -8.40 12.75 8.02
N LYS A 40 -8.68 13.72 8.89
CA LYS A 40 -8.99 15.09 8.46
C LYS A 40 -7.75 15.72 7.83
N VAL A 41 -7.88 16.13 6.58
CA VAL A 41 -6.87 16.90 5.84
C VAL A 41 -7.54 18.19 5.35
N PRO A 42 -6.89 19.36 5.42
CA PRO A 42 -7.48 20.59 4.91
C PRO A 42 -7.85 20.48 3.43
N VAL A 43 -8.97 21.06 3.04
CA VAL A 43 -9.32 21.17 1.61
C VAL A 43 -8.29 22.03 0.88
N HIS A 44 -8.19 21.89 -0.43
CA HIS A 44 -7.18 22.51 -1.29
C HIS A 44 -5.74 22.10 -0.95
N THR A 45 -5.56 20.89 -0.40
CA THR A 45 -4.25 20.30 -0.15
C THR A 45 -3.84 19.40 -1.31
N ILE A 46 -2.63 19.61 -1.82
CA ILE A 46 -1.95 18.69 -2.72
C ILE A 46 -0.88 17.94 -1.91
N VAL A 47 -0.84 16.63 -2.07
CA VAL A 47 0.21 15.77 -1.53
C VAL A 47 0.94 15.13 -2.70
N LEU A 48 2.25 15.28 -2.76
CA LEU A 48 3.11 14.61 -3.72
C LEU A 48 3.98 13.61 -2.99
N GLY A 49 4.18 12.45 -3.59
CA GLY A 49 4.97 11.35 -3.02
C GLY A 49 5.93 10.73 -4.02
N LEU A 50 7.14 10.44 -3.56
CA LEU A 50 8.10 9.59 -4.24
C LEU A 50 8.44 8.44 -3.29
N GLY A 51 8.18 7.21 -3.72
CA GLY A 51 8.41 6.02 -2.93
C GLY A 51 9.43 5.08 -3.58
N TYR A 52 10.17 4.38 -2.73
CA TYR A 52 10.96 3.23 -3.10
C TYR A 52 10.57 2.05 -2.21
N GLY A 53 10.34 0.91 -2.82
CA GLY A 53 10.03 -0.34 -2.15
C GLY A 53 10.93 -1.46 -2.64
N TYR A 54 11.30 -2.33 -1.73
CA TYR A 54 12.05 -3.53 -2.03
C TYR A 54 11.31 -4.77 -1.55
N THR A 55 11.05 -5.68 -2.49
CA THR A 55 10.11 -6.80 -2.39
C THR A 55 10.74 -8.19 -2.48
N TYR A 56 10.49 -9.11 -1.51
CA TYR A 56 10.96 -10.48 -1.57
C TYR A 56 10.10 -11.53 -0.89
N GLY A 57 10.25 -12.72 -1.33
CA GLY A 57 9.71 -13.90 -0.70
C GLY A 57 9.23 -14.91 -1.70
N GLY A 58 8.82 -16.04 -1.16
CA GLY A 58 8.28 -17.14 -1.92
C GLY A 58 6.83 -16.86 -2.36
N VAL A 59 6.42 -17.59 -3.37
CA VAL A 59 5.02 -17.67 -3.80
C VAL A 59 4.54 -19.10 -3.50
N VAL A 60 3.56 -19.22 -2.62
CA VAL A 60 2.86 -20.51 -2.42
C VAL A 60 2.01 -20.76 -3.65
N THR A 61 2.46 -21.71 -4.47
CA THR A 61 1.81 -22.08 -5.73
C THR A 61 0.83 -23.24 -5.51
N ASP A 62 -0.12 -23.40 -6.42
CA ASP A 62 -0.99 -24.56 -6.48
C ASP A 62 -0.13 -25.84 -6.69
N PRO A 63 -0.24 -26.85 -5.82
CA PRO A 63 0.55 -28.10 -5.93
C PRO A 63 0.35 -28.85 -7.24
N THR A 64 -0.74 -28.59 -7.96
CA THR A 64 -1.02 -29.22 -9.27
C THR A 64 -0.26 -28.58 -10.42
N LEU A 65 0.33 -27.38 -10.20
CA LEU A 65 1.15 -26.70 -11.20
C LEU A 65 2.57 -27.30 -11.24
N PRO A 66 3.17 -27.47 -12.43
CA PRO A 66 4.54 -27.98 -12.57
C PRO A 66 5.58 -26.91 -12.22
N VAL A 67 5.28 -26.04 -11.22
CA VAL A 67 6.12 -24.92 -10.81
C VAL A 67 6.32 -25.00 -9.31
N LYS A 68 7.58 -25.06 -8.86
CA LYS A 68 7.97 -25.16 -7.45
C LYS A 68 9.00 -24.09 -7.08
N ASP A 69 9.14 -23.85 -5.78
CA ASP A 69 10.19 -22.99 -5.20
C ASP A 69 10.27 -21.62 -5.86
N VAL A 70 9.08 -21.01 -6.06
CA VAL A 70 9.00 -19.68 -6.70
C VAL A 70 9.38 -18.60 -5.70
N ASP A 71 10.48 -17.92 -5.97
CA ASP A 71 10.94 -16.74 -5.26
C ASP A 71 10.91 -15.51 -6.16
N ALA A 72 10.50 -14.38 -5.63
CA ALA A 72 10.49 -13.13 -6.35
C ALA A 72 11.30 -12.04 -5.62
N LYS A 73 12.00 -11.22 -6.40
CA LYS A 73 12.75 -10.04 -5.99
C LYS A 73 12.32 -8.86 -6.83
N ILE A 74 11.65 -7.88 -6.21
CA ILE A 74 11.08 -6.76 -6.95
C ILE A 74 11.47 -5.44 -6.28
N GLN A 75 12.10 -4.56 -7.02
CA GLN A 75 12.31 -3.17 -6.65
C GLN A 75 11.22 -2.33 -7.30
N THR A 76 10.65 -1.40 -6.55
CA THR A 76 9.58 -0.53 -7.04
C THR A 76 9.93 0.90 -6.73
N VAL A 77 9.93 1.76 -7.74
CA VAL A 77 9.85 3.22 -7.57
C VAL A 77 8.44 3.65 -7.90
N SER A 78 7.81 4.45 -7.05
CA SER A 78 6.44 4.90 -7.26
C SER A 78 6.30 6.41 -7.15
N LEU A 79 5.54 7.00 -8.07
CA LEU A 79 5.12 8.38 -8.04
C LEU A 79 3.67 8.43 -7.56
N GLY A 80 3.41 9.21 -6.52
CA GLY A 80 2.09 9.39 -5.95
C GLY A 80 1.67 10.86 -5.97
N ALA A 81 0.40 11.12 -6.23
CA ALA A 81 -0.21 12.43 -6.08
C ALA A 81 -1.60 12.28 -5.46
N ALA A 82 -1.98 13.23 -4.60
CA ALA A 82 -3.32 13.32 -4.05
C ALA A 82 -3.78 14.77 -3.99
N TYR A 83 -5.07 14.98 -4.22
CA TYR A 83 -5.73 16.26 -4.07
C TYR A 83 -6.94 16.12 -3.15
N VAL A 84 -6.98 16.99 -2.13
CA VAL A 84 -8.06 17.05 -1.14
C VAL A 84 -8.95 18.25 -1.44
N PHE A 85 -10.25 18.01 -1.52
CA PHE A 85 -11.26 19.02 -1.86
C PHE A 85 -12.54 18.82 -1.06
N GLY A 86 -13.42 19.82 -1.11
CA GLY A 86 -14.76 19.75 -0.51
C GLY A 86 -15.77 19.19 -1.51
N MET A 87 -16.56 18.21 -1.08
CA MET A 87 -17.69 17.68 -1.83
C MET A 87 -18.85 17.40 -0.86
N LEU A 88 -20.05 17.88 -1.17
CA LEU A 88 -21.22 17.73 -0.30
C LEU A 88 -20.96 18.15 1.17
N HIS A 89 -20.23 19.25 1.37
CA HIS A 89 -19.76 19.74 2.69
C HIS A 89 -18.86 18.75 3.46
N LYS A 90 -18.34 17.73 2.81
CA LYS A 90 -17.43 16.72 3.36
C LYS A 90 -16.05 16.80 2.72
N THR A 91 -15.04 16.33 3.45
CA THR A 91 -13.70 16.18 2.88
C THR A 91 -13.68 15.00 1.93
N ALA A 92 -13.32 15.26 0.69
CA ALA A 92 -13.08 14.27 -0.34
C ALA A 92 -11.61 14.31 -0.79
N GLN A 93 -11.10 13.19 -1.28
CA GLN A 93 -9.75 13.08 -1.82
C GLN A 93 -9.76 12.20 -3.06
N ILE A 94 -9.04 12.61 -4.07
CA ILE A 94 -8.63 11.76 -5.19
C ILE A 94 -7.12 11.58 -5.13
N SER A 95 -6.64 10.35 -5.34
CA SER A 95 -5.21 10.05 -5.39
C SER A 95 -4.89 9.09 -6.52
N ALA A 96 -3.67 9.22 -7.04
CA ALA A 96 -3.10 8.35 -8.05
C ALA A 96 -1.72 7.87 -7.61
N ASN A 97 -1.38 6.63 -7.96
CA ASN A 97 -0.05 6.06 -7.76
C ASN A 97 0.37 5.29 -9.00
N LEU A 98 1.57 5.58 -9.52
CA LEU A 98 2.15 4.96 -10.69
C LEU A 98 3.47 4.29 -10.31
N PRO A 99 3.53 2.94 -10.27
CA PRO A 99 4.74 2.20 -9.96
C PRO A 99 5.54 1.86 -11.21
N TRP A 100 6.87 1.91 -11.10
CA TRP A 100 7.82 1.28 -12.01
C TRP A 100 8.55 0.17 -11.26
N ASN A 101 8.63 -1.01 -11.86
CA ASN A 101 9.15 -2.21 -11.20
C ASN A 101 10.36 -2.78 -11.95
N TRP A 102 11.30 -3.33 -11.18
CA TRP A 102 12.33 -4.25 -11.62
C TRP A 102 12.16 -5.54 -10.85
N ALA A 103 11.79 -6.60 -11.53
CA ALA A 103 11.46 -7.88 -10.92
C ALA A 103 12.42 -8.98 -11.41
N VAL A 104 12.89 -9.80 -10.48
CA VAL A 104 13.57 -11.05 -10.75
C VAL A 104 12.78 -12.15 -10.07
N VAL A 105 12.31 -13.11 -10.84
CA VAL A 105 11.58 -14.28 -10.36
C VAL A 105 12.39 -15.52 -10.69
N THR A 106 12.60 -16.38 -9.70
CA THR A 106 13.27 -17.67 -9.84
C THR A 106 12.32 -18.77 -9.39
N GLY A 107 12.49 -19.97 -9.90
CA GLY A 107 11.69 -21.14 -9.55
C GLY A 107 12.07 -22.33 -10.41
N SER A 108 11.47 -23.49 -10.16
CA SER A 108 11.66 -24.70 -10.96
C SER A 108 10.41 -24.98 -11.78
N VAL A 109 10.58 -25.24 -13.07
CA VAL A 109 9.51 -25.72 -13.98
C VAL A 109 9.90 -27.11 -14.45
N GLN A 110 9.11 -28.14 -14.14
CA GLN A 110 9.45 -29.54 -14.44
C GLN A 110 10.89 -29.88 -14.00
N GLU A 111 11.25 -29.50 -12.75
CA GLU A 111 12.55 -29.70 -12.11
C GLU A 111 13.72 -28.92 -12.76
N THR A 112 13.47 -28.13 -13.79
CA THR A 112 14.48 -27.26 -14.40
C THR A 112 14.43 -25.86 -13.79
N ALA A 113 15.55 -25.40 -13.22
CA ALA A 113 15.66 -24.08 -12.65
C ALA A 113 15.47 -22.99 -13.72
N GLN A 114 14.58 -22.06 -13.46
CA GLN A 114 14.24 -20.95 -14.33
C GLN A 114 14.46 -19.61 -13.63
N ARG A 115 14.90 -18.62 -14.39
CA ARG A 115 15.06 -17.24 -13.94
C ARG A 115 14.45 -16.29 -14.97
N VAL A 116 13.51 -15.46 -14.51
CA VAL A 116 12.82 -14.47 -15.35
C VAL A 116 13.09 -13.08 -14.78
N THR A 117 13.51 -12.15 -15.63
CA THR A 117 13.67 -10.74 -15.28
C THR A 117 12.64 -9.91 -16.05
N ARG A 118 12.01 -8.95 -15.36
CA ARG A 118 11.06 -7.98 -15.94
C ARG A 118 11.38 -6.59 -15.44
N SER A 119 11.24 -5.59 -16.30
CA SER A 119 11.27 -4.17 -15.88
C SER A 119 10.28 -3.37 -16.69
N GLY A 120 9.59 -2.44 -16.03
CA GLY A 120 8.59 -1.60 -16.66
C GLY A 120 7.52 -1.08 -15.70
N LEU A 121 6.52 -0.43 -16.25
CA LEU A 121 5.36 0.05 -15.49
C LEU A 121 4.58 -1.12 -14.88
N GLY A 122 4.15 -0.94 -13.65
CA GLY A 122 3.06 -1.70 -13.06
C GLY A 122 1.71 -1.03 -13.31
N ASP A 123 0.64 -1.66 -12.82
CA ASP A 123 -0.70 -1.10 -12.96
C ASP A 123 -0.86 0.15 -12.11
N MET A 124 -1.41 1.21 -12.71
CA MET A 124 -1.72 2.46 -12.01
C MET A 124 -2.89 2.24 -11.05
N ARG A 125 -2.81 2.84 -9.86
CA ARG A 125 -3.91 2.85 -8.89
C ARG A 125 -4.49 4.24 -8.76
N LEU A 126 -5.81 4.33 -8.86
CA LEU A 126 -6.59 5.51 -8.50
C LEU A 126 -7.42 5.19 -7.26
N ARG A 127 -7.56 6.16 -6.36
CA ARG A 127 -8.46 6.05 -5.22
C ARG A 127 -9.23 7.35 -5.05
N TYR A 128 -10.53 7.23 -4.95
CA TYR A 128 -11.42 8.28 -4.50
C TYR A 128 -11.90 7.93 -3.09
N SER A 129 -11.86 8.89 -2.16
CA SER A 129 -12.36 8.71 -0.79
C SER A 129 -13.19 9.91 -0.34
N LEU A 130 -14.16 9.64 0.54
CA LEU A 130 -15.06 10.63 1.12
C LEU A 130 -15.21 10.35 2.61
N LEU A 131 -15.04 11.38 3.45
CA LEU A 131 -15.30 11.29 4.87
C LEU A 131 -16.80 11.53 5.13
N LEU A 132 -17.56 10.44 5.32
CA LEU A 132 -19.01 10.47 5.45
C LEU A 132 -19.48 11.13 6.76
N ILE A 133 -18.80 10.79 7.87
CA ILE A 133 -19.08 11.33 9.23
C ILE A 133 -17.75 11.82 9.82
N GLY A 134 -17.80 12.90 10.60
CA GLY A 134 -16.65 13.40 11.35
C GLY A 134 -15.61 14.17 10.54
N GLY A 135 -15.74 14.24 9.21
CA GLY A 135 -14.80 14.90 8.30
C GLY A 135 -15.45 16.02 7.48
N PRO A 136 -15.82 17.17 8.06
CA PRO A 136 -16.33 18.30 7.29
C PRO A 136 -15.25 18.83 6.34
N ALA A 137 -15.66 19.38 5.20
CA ALA A 137 -14.77 20.14 4.34
C ALA A 137 -14.33 21.41 5.06
N ALA A 138 -13.07 21.46 5.49
CA ALA A 138 -12.58 22.52 6.35
C ALA A 138 -11.18 22.97 5.91
N THR A 139 -10.88 24.25 6.13
CA THR A 139 -9.56 24.85 5.94
C THR A 139 -8.59 24.42 7.04
N PHE A 140 -7.31 24.71 6.86
CA PHE A 140 -6.29 24.43 7.88
C PHE A 140 -6.60 25.12 9.23
N ALA A 141 -7.09 26.39 9.20
CA ALA A 141 -7.42 27.15 10.39
C ALA A 141 -8.63 26.55 11.16
N GLU A 142 -9.60 25.99 10.46
CA GLU A 142 -10.76 25.33 11.05
C GLU A 142 -10.40 23.96 11.63
N ILE A 143 -9.60 23.17 10.91
CA ILE A 143 -9.17 21.84 11.39
C ILE A 143 -8.33 21.97 12.66
N SER A 144 -7.41 22.96 12.72
CA SER A 144 -6.54 23.16 13.89
C SER A 144 -7.29 23.47 15.18
N LYS A 145 -8.52 24.02 15.08
CA LYS A 145 -9.41 24.33 16.20
C LYS A 145 -10.45 23.22 16.45
N SER A 146 -10.58 22.28 15.54
CA SER A 146 -11.60 21.23 15.60
C SER A 146 -11.13 20.08 16.50
N PRO A 147 -11.97 19.62 17.44
CA PRO A 147 -11.62 18.45 18.25
C PRO A 147 -11.46 17.20 17.39
N SER A 148 -10.64 16.27 17.87
CA SER A 148 -10.58 14.92 17.31
C SER A 148 -11.94 14.24 17.48
N ARG A 149 -12.46 13.65 16.40
CA ARG A 149 -13.76 12.96 16.39
C ARG A 149 -13.63 11.67 15.62
N THR A 150 -14.51 10.73 15.91
CA THR A 150 -14.71 9.53 15.10
C THR A 150 -14.99 9.90 13.66
N ILE A 151 -14.31 9.22 12.74
CA ILE A 151 -14.51 9.40 11.30
C ILE A 151 -15.04 8.08 10.73
N LEU A 152 -16.13 8.16 10.00
CA LEU A 152 -16.58 7.12 9.09
C LEU A 152 -16.25 7.61 7.68
N GLY A 153 -15.50 6.82 6.94
CA GLY A 153 -15.13 7.10 5.56
C GLY A 153 -15.52 5.98 4.61
N ALA A 154 -15.64 6.32 3.35
CA ALA A 154 -15.78 5.36 2.26
C ALA A 154 -14.78 5.68 1.15
N SER A 155 -14.34 4.66 0.43
CA SER A 155 -13.54 4.87 -0.78
C SER A 155 -13.84 3.84 -1.85
N LEU A 156 -13.47 4.19 -3.08
CA LEU A 156 -13.37 3.30 -4.21
C LEU A 156 -11.93 3.37 -4.74
N SER A 157 -11.20 2.27 -4.62
CA SER A 157 -9.91 2.10 -5.26
C SER A 157 -10.08 1.37 -6.58
N MET A 158 -9.37 1.82 -7.62
CA MET A 158 -9.38 1.22 -8.96
C MET A 158 -7.94 0.92 -9.37
N THR A 159 -7.70 -0.28 -9.88
CA THR A 159 -6.44 -0.63 -10.55
C THR A 159 -6.69 -0.62 -12.05
N ILE A 160 -5.92 0.18 -12.77
CA ILE A 160 -6.00 0.35 -14.22
C ILE A 160 -4.91 -0.52 -14.86
N PRO A 161 -5.21 -1.36 -15.84
CA PRO A 161 -4.23 -2.27 -16.46
C PRO A 161 -3.26 -1.53 -17.39
N THR A 162 -2.47 -0.62 -16.84
CA THR A 162 -1.44 0.16 -17.55
C THR A 162 -0.06 -0.49 -17.51
N GLY A 163 0.07 -1.54 -16.69
CA GLY A 163 1.33 -2.23 -16.47
C GLY A 163 1.78 -3.06 -17.67
N GLN A 164 3.09 -3.31 -17.72
CA GLN A 164 3.66 -4.17 -18.77
C GLN A 164 3.05 -5.57 -18.69
N TYR A 165 2.39 -5.98 -19.76
CA TYR A 165 1.82 -7.30 -19.91
C TYR A 165 2.32 -7.94 -21.21
N LEU A 166 3.03 -9.05 -21.08
CA LEU A 166 3.57 -9.84 -22.18
C LEU A 166 2.67 -11.06 -22.37
N TYR A 167 1.92 -11.07 -23.47
CA TYR A 167 1.07 -12.20 -23.84
C TYR A 167 1.90 -13.47 -23.96
N GLY A 168 1.39 -14.59 -23.52
CA GLY A 168 2.12 -15.87 -23.51
C GLY A 168 3.22 -15.99 -22.46
N LYS A 169 3.36 -15.05 -21.53
CA LYS A 169 4.29 -15.14 -20.40
C LYS A 169 3.52 -15.20 -19.08
N LEU A 170 3.98 -16.08 -18.17
CA LEU A 170 3.37 -16.24 -16.85
C LEU A 170 3.71 -15.06 -15.91
N VAL A 171 4.96 -14.59 -15.96
CA VAL A 171 5.44 -13.50 -15.11
C VAL A 171 5.26 -12.16 -15.82
N ASN A 172 4.38 -11.33 -15.28
CA ASN A 172 4.04 -10.00 -15.78
C ASN A 172 4.04 -8.97 -14.66
N LEU A 173 4.27 -7.69 -14.99
CA LEU A 173 4.23 -6.56 -14.06
C LEU A 173 2.84 -5.94 -13.95
N GLY A 174 2.02 -6.09 -15.00
CA GLY A 174 0.62 -5.72 -15.03
C GLY A 174 -0.29 -6.94 -14.97
N THR A 175 -1.55 -6.73 -14.61
CA THR A 175 -2.54 -7.81 -14.43
C THR A 175 -3.42 -8.03 -15.67
N ASN A 176 -3.36 -7.11 -16.65
CA ASN A 176 -4.19 -7.09 -17.86
C ASN A 176 -5.71 -7.18 -17.57
N ARG A 177 -6.13 -6.60 -16.46
CA ARG A 177 -7.53 -6.52 -16.03
C ARG A 177 -7.75 -5.35 -15.08
N TRP A 178 -8.96 -4.83 -15.07
CA TRP A 178 -9.38 -3.87 -14.06
C TRP A 178 -9.65 -4.57 -12.73
N SER A 179 -9.43 -3.84 -11.64
CA SER A 179 -9.95 -4.24 -10.34
C SER A 179 -10.48 -3.04 -9.58
N PHE A 180 -11.52 -3.28 -8.76
CA PHE A 180 -12.23 -2.26 -8.01
C PHE A 180 -12.38 -2.71 -6.56
N LYS A 181 -12.07 -1.81 -5.62
CA LYS A 181 -12.26 -2.07 -4.19
C LYS A 181 -13.10 -0.97 -3.55
N PRO A 182 -14.42 -1.12 -3.42
CA PRO A 182 -15.17 -0.37 -2.43
C PRO A 182 -14.69 -0.75 -1.02
N GLU A 183 -14.56 0.26 -0.15
CA GLU A 183 -14.06 0.08 1.21
C GLU A 183 -14.79 1.05 2.15
N LEU A 184 -15.18 0.56 3.33
CA LEU A 184 -15.65 1.36 4.46
C LEU A 184 -14.57 1.38 5.53
N ALA A 185 -14.46 2.51 6.22
CA ALA A 185 -13.45 2.73 7.23
C ALA A 185 -14.00 3.47 8.43
N LEU A 186 -13.59 3.01 9.61
CA LEU A 186 -13.82 3.67 10.88
C LEU A 186 -12.47 4.06 11.46
N SER A 187 -12.29 5.36 11.76
CA SER A 187 -11.10 5.90 12.43
C SER A 187 -11.52 6.51 13.76
N GLN A 188 -11.05 5.94 14.86
CA GLN A 188 -11.42 6.31 16.24
C GLN A 188 -10.19 6.88 16.96
N PRO A 189 -10.14 8.20 17.21
CA PRO A 189 -9.12 8.77 18.10
C PRO A 189 -9.46 8.44 19.56
N VAL A 190 -8.44 8.11 20.35
CA VAL A 190 -8.54 7.86 21.79
C VAL A 190 -7.52 8.74 22.50
N GLY A 191 -8.02 9.69 23.30
CA GLY A 191 -7.19 10.75 23.86
C GLY A 191 -6.51 11.58 22.76
N ASN A 192 -5.34 12.11 23.07
CA ASN A 192 -4.60 13.00 22.14
C ASN A 192 -3.51 12.27 21.33
N ARG A 193 -3.26 10.99 21.63
CA ARG A 193 -2.10 10.29 21.06
C ARG A 193 -2.44 9.05 20.25
N TRP A 194 -3.53 8.36 20.55
CA TRP A 194 -3.88 7.11 19.91
C TRP A 194 -4.91 7.30 18.80
N LEU A 195 -4.75 6.55 17.73
CA LEU A 195 -5.75 6.43 16.67
C LEU A 195 -5.88 4.95 16.31
N PHE A 196 -7.11 4.46 16.36
CA PHE A 196 -7.49 3.11 15.96
C PHE A 196 -8.26 3.19 14.66
N ASP A 197 -7.79 2.46 13.65
CA ASP A 197 -8.43 2.39 12.34
C ASP A 197 -8.87 0.95 12.07
N VAL A 198 -10.08 0.78 11.55
CA VAL A 198 -10.60 -0.51 11.06
C VAL A 198 -11.22 -0.28 9.69
N TYR A 199 -10.77 -1.03 8.68
CA TYR A 199 -11.26 -0.93 7.31
C TYR A 199 -11.78 -2.28 6.84
N ALA A 200 -12.84 -2.26 6.04
CA ALA A 200 -13.39 -3.44 5.39
C ALA A 200 -13.69 -3.14 3.93
N GLY A 201 -13.19 -3.96 3.03
CA GLY A 201 -13.35 -3.77 1.60
C GLY A 201 -13.41 -5.08 0.84
N VAL A 202 -13.93 -5.02 -0.39
CA VAL A 202 -14.03 -6.18 -1.27
C VAL A 202 -13.43 -5.82 -2.64
N TRP A 203 -12.47 -6.60 -3.10
CA TRP A 203 -11.93 -6.50 -4.44
C TRP A 203 -12.81 -7.28 -5.42
N PHE A 204 -13.18 -6.61 -6.52
CA PHE A 204 -13.81 -7.19 -7.69
C PHE A 204 -12.86 -7.08 -8.87
N PHE A 205 -12.85 -8.08 -9.72
CA PHE A 205 -11.91 -8.19 -10.84
C PHE A 205 -12.66 -8.38 -12.14
N THR A 206 -12.21 -7.71 -13.22
CA THR A 206 -12.67 -8.07 -14.56
C THR A 206 -11.90 -9.30 -15.06
N THR A 207 -12.43 -9.95 -16.09
CA THR A 207 -11.80 -11.12 -16.69
C THR A 207 -10.57 -10.72 -17.51
N ASN A 208 -9.47 -11.47 -17.39
CA ASN A 208 -8.33 -11.41 -18.28
C ASN A 208 -8.51 -12.49 -19.39
N TYR A 209 -8.75 -12.02 -20.61
CA TYR A 209 -9.00 -12.86 -21.78
C TYR A 209 -7.72 -13.32 -22.50
N SER A 210 -6.55 -12.91 -22.02
CA SER A 210 -5.26 -13.23 -22.63
C SER A 210 -4.27 -13.72 -21.57
N PHE A 211 -4.75 -14.55 -20.65
CA PHE A 211 -3.92 -15.16 -19.62
C PHE A 211 -2.96 -16.19 -20.23
N TYR A 212 -1.90 -16.53 -19.50
CA TYR A 212 -0.91 -17.52 -19.92
C TYR A 212 -1.56 -18.86 -20.36
N PRO A 213 -1.12 -19.46 -21.49
CA PRO A 213 -0.03 -19.06 -22.42
C PRO A 213 -0.38 -17.97 -23.45
N GLY A 214 -1.43 -17.17 -23.25
CA GLY A 214 -1.83 -16.04 -24.09
C GLY A 214 -3.23 -16.16 -24.69
N ASN A 215 -3.81 -17.35 -24.64
CA ASN A 215 -5.15 -17.67 -25.15
C ASN A 215 -6.10 -18.21 -24.06
N SER A 216 -5.66 -18.25 -22.80
CA SER A 216 -6.51 -18.66 -21.68
C SER A 216 -7.31 -17.50 -21.11
N VAL A 217 -8.50 -17.80 -20.62
CA VAL A 217 -9.40 -16.87 -19.96
C VAL A 217 -9.30 -17.07 -18.46
N ARG A 218 -8.92 -16.00 -17.71
CA ARG A 218 -8.86 -16.03 -16.25
C ARG A 218 -9.86 -15.07 -15.65
N SER A 219 -10.80 -15.58 -14.87
CA SER A 219 -11.64 -14.83 -13.96
C SER A 219 -11.22 -15.07 -12.51
N GLN A 220 -11.69 -14.23 -11.58
CA GLN A 220 -11.40 -14.37 -10.16
C GLN A 220 -12.61 -13.93 -9.34
N ASN A 221 -12.95 -14.74 -8.35
CA ASN A 221 -13.99 -14.45 -7.38
C ASN A 221 -13.63 -13.22 -6.53
N PRO A 222 -14.59 -12.53 -5.91
CA PRO A 222 -14.32 -11.44 -5.00
C PRO A 222 -13.35 -11.82 -3.88
N LEU A 223 -12.46 -10.88 -3.51
CA LEU A 223 -11.49 -11.02 -2.43
C LEU A 223 -11.81 -9.99 -1.35
N THR A 224 -12.27 -10.44 -0.19
CA THR A 224 -12.55 -9.58 0.95
C THR A 224 -11.28 -9.27 1.73
N SER A 225 -11.16 -8.03 2.19
CA SER A 225 -10.03 -7.56 3.02
C SER A 225 -10.54 -6.86 4.28
N PHE A 226 -9.94 -7.19 5.41
CA PHE A 226 -10.11 -6.49 6.69
C PHE A 226 -8.76 -5.95 7.13
N GLN A 227 -8.74 -4.67 7.56
CA GLN A 227 -7.53 -4.03 8.02
C GLN A 227 -7.76 -3.45 9.41
N ALA A 228 -6.74 -3.53 10.27
CA ALA A 228 -6.72 -2.89 11.57
C ALA A 228 -5.37 -2.21 11.77
N HIS A 229 -5.41 -0.96 12.25
CA HIS A 229 -4.20 -0.19 12.50
C HIS A 229 -4.29 0.48 13.88
N ILE A 230 -3.18 0.44 14.60
CA ILE A 230 -3.02 1.16 15.86
C ILE A 230 -1.89 2.15 15.68
N SER A 231 -2.21 3.44 15.70
CA SER A 231 -1.25 4.53 15.53
C SER A 231 -1.02 5.27 16.83
N TYR A 232 0.22 5.66 17.09
CA TYR A 232 0.62 6.47 18.23
C TYR A 232 1.33 7.75 17.78
N ASN A 233 0.84 8.91 18.24
CA ASN A 233 1.43 10.21 18.01
C ASN A 233 2.48 10.50 19.09
N VAL A 234 3.76 10.50 18.72
CA VAL A 234 4.83 11.05 19.56
C VAL A 234 4.72 12.59 19.58
N THR A 235 4.52 13.17 18.40
CA THR A 235 4.14 14.57 18.17
C THR A 235 3.04 14.63 17.10
N PRO A 236 2.42 15.79 16.82
CA PRO A 236 1.42 15.89 15.75
C PRO A 236 1.91 15.47 14.36
N ARG A 237 3.22 15.43 14.13
CA ARG A 237 3.83 15.08 12.84
C ARG A 237 4.77 13.87 12.88
N LEU A 238 5.13 13.41 14.07
CA LEU A 238 5.92 12.21 14.30
C LEU A 238 5.03 11.14 14.90
N TRP A 239 4.81 10.05 14.17
CA TRP A 239 3.95 8.98 14.62
C TRP A 239 4.42 7.61 14.09
N ALA A 240 4.02 6.57 14.79
CA ALA A 240 4.23 5.20 14.38
C ALA A 240 2.90 4.43 14.40
N ALA A 241 2.84 3.34 13.65
CA ALA A 241 1.68 2.45 13.66
C ALA A 241 2.10 0.99 13.53
N ILE A 242 1.28 0.12 14.14
CA ILE A 242 1.27 -1.32 13.88
C ILE A 242 0.05 -1.60 13.00
N ASN A 243 0.22 -2.46 12.01
CA ASN A 243 -0.75 -2.72 10.97
C ASN A 243 -1.01 -4.23 10.88
N TYR A 244 -2.26 -4.59 10.65
CA TYR A 244 -2.70 -5.95 10.37
C TYR A 244 -3.69 -5.93 9.21
N THR A 245 -3.58 -6.91 8.32
CA THR A 245 -4.56 -7.13 7.24
C THR A 245 -4.86 -8.60 7.11
N TYR A 246 -6.14 -8.94 6.90
CA TYR A 246 -6.61 -10.28 6.60
C TYR A 246 -7.36 -10.29 5.27
N TYR A 247 -7.05 -11.27 4.42
CA TYR A 247 -7.67 -11.48 3.13
C TYR A 247 -8.35 -12.84 3.08
N ILE A 248 -9.56 -12.89 2.53
CA ILE A 248 -10.32 -14.13 2.37
C ILE A 248 -11.09 -14.15 1.05
N GLY A 249 -11.01 -15.25 0.29
CA GLY A 249 -11.68 -15.41 -0.99
C GLY A 249 -10.73 -15.37 -2.17
N GLY A 250 -11.18 -14.87 -3.33
CA GLY A 250 -10.35 -14.60 -4.49
C GLY A 250 -9.91 -15.86 -5.26
N ALA A 251 -10.62 -16.98 -5.15
CA ALA A 251 -10.35 -18.15 -5.98
C ALA A 251 -10.47 -17.81 -7.47
N SER A 252 -9.52 -18.28 -8.29
CA SER A 252 -9.54 -18.05 -9.72
C SER A 252 -10.10 -19.22 -10.51
N THR A 253 -10.60 -18.91 -11.70
CA THR A 253 -11.08 -19.90 -12.69
C THR A 253 -10.31 -19.65 -13.98
N ILE A 254 -9.67 -20.69 -14.51
CA ILE A 254 -8.93 -20.64 -15.78
C ILE A 254 -9.61 -21.58 -16.76
N ASN A 255 -10.08 -21.05 -17.90
CA ASN A 255 -10.79 -21.82 -18.93
C ASN A 255 -11.93 -22.66 -18.34
N ASN A 256 -12.74 -22.08 -17.45
CA ASN A 256 -13.85 -22.70 -16.72
C ASN A 256 -13.42 -23.77 -15.68
N ILE A 257 -12.15 -23.95 -15.40
CA ILE A 257 -11.65 -24.84 -14.35
C ILE A 257 -11.33 -24.00 -13.11
N LEU A 258 -12.01 -24.31 -11.99
CA LEU A 258 -11.77 -23.66 -10.71
C LEU A 258 -10.41 -24.11 -10.14
N SER A 259 -9.57 -23.15 -9.77
CA SER A 259 -8.27 -23.40 -9.12
C SER A 259 -8.42 -23.49 -7.60
N ASP A 260 -7.57 -24.29 -6.93
CA ASP A 260 -7.48 -24.28 -5.45
C ASP A 260 -6.52 -23.19 -4.95
N ASP A 261 -6.76 -21.96 -5.40
CA ASP A 261 -5.96 -20.77 -5.08
C ASP A 261 -6.71 -19.76 -4.20
N ARG A 262 -7.76 -20.19 -3.48
CA ARG A 262 -8.50 -19.37 -2.54
C ARG A 262 -7.56 -18.86 -1.44
N GLN A 263 -7.55 -17.55 -1.24
CA GLN A 263 -6.74 -16.91 -0.23
C GLN A 263 -7.40 -16.95 1.15
N GLU A 264 -6.60 -17.20 2.15
CA GLU A 264 -6.85 -17.02 3.59
C GLU A 264 -5.54 -16.53 4.20
N ASN A 265 -5.22 -15.28 3.90
CA ASN A 265 -3.89 -14.75 4.12
C ASN A 265 -3.97 -13.62 5.15
N SER A 266 -3.02 -13.58 6.07
CA SER A 266 -2.84 -12.43 6.95
C SER A 266 -1.45 -11.83 6.80
N ARG A 267 -1.38 -10.53 7.02
CA ARG A 267 -0.14 -9.74 6.97
C ARG A 267 -0.04 -8.83 8.17
N VAL A 268 1.17 -8.63 8.64
CA VAL A 268 1.50 -7.67 9.70
C VAL A 268 2.53 -6.67 9.20
N GLY A 269 2.55 -5.49 9.79
CA GLY A 269 3.53 -4.48 9.42
C GLY A 269 3.65 -3.37 10.43
N GLY A 270 4.67 -2.55 10.25
CA GLY A 270 4.92 -1.34 11.01
C GLY A 270 5.09 -0.13 10.07
N THR A 271 4.69 1.02 10.54
CA THR A 271 4.87 2.29 9.84
C THR A 271 5.44 3.32 10.79
N LEU A 272 6.43 4.09 10.34
CA LEU A 272 7.00 5.23 11.06
C LEU A 272 7.03 6.43 10.12
N VAL A 273 6.48 7.57 10.57
CA VAL A 273 6.52 8.82 9.81
C VAL A 273 7.29 9.85 10.59
N LEU A 274 8.34 10.36 9.94
CA LEU A 274 9.28 11.35 10.45
C LEU A 274 9.05 12.69 9.74
N PRO A 275 8.84 13.80 10.46
CA PRO A 275 8.74 15.11 9.84
C PRO A 275 10.12 15.58 9.32
N VAL A 276 10.16 16.11 8.11
CA VAL A 276 11.35 16.71 7.50
C VAL A 276 11.03 18.15 7.12
N GLY A 277 11.53 19.10 7.93
CA GLY A 277 11.18 20.52 7.76
C GLY A 277 9.68 20.78 7.95
N LYS A 278 9.14 21.84 7.33
CA LYS A 278 7.76 22.29 7.57
C LYS A 278 6.68 21.57 6.73
N ARG A 279 7.03 21.11 5.53
CA ARG A 279 6.07 20.60 4.53
C ARG A 279 6.30 19.15 4.15
N ASN A 280 7.43 18.56 4.55
CA ASN A 280 7.81 17.23 4.10
C ASN A 280 7.77 16.23 5.25
N SER A 281 7.65 14.98 4.91
CA SER A 281 7.80 13.83 5.79
C SER A 281 8.46 12.66 5.08
N LEU A 282 9.16 11.84 5.85
CA LEU A 282 9.69 10.55 5.43
C LEU A 282 8.85 9.46 6.08
N LYS A 283 8.21 8.63 5.27
CA LYS A 283 7.46 7.46 5.71
C LYS A 283 8.34 6.23 5.51
N LEU A 284 8.59 5.50 6.57
CA LEU A 284 9.23 4.19 6.56
C LEU A 284 8.17 3.16 6.87
N ALA A 285 8.15 2.05 6.14
CA ALA A 285 7.23 0.97 6.42
C ALA A 285 7.89 -0.39 6.17
N TYR A 286 7.49 -1.35 7.00
CA TYR A 286 7.80 -2.76 6.86
C TYR A 286 6.52 -3.57 6.93
N SER A 287 6.42 -4.60 6.11
CA SER A 287 5.33 -5.58 6.20
C SER A 287 5.80 -6.97 5.81
N THR A 288 5.15 -7.99 6.36
CA THR A 288 5.44 -9.39 6.03
C THR A 288 4.16 -10.23 6.09
N GLY A 289 4.16 -11.36 5.41
CA GLY A 289 3.14 -12.38 5.61
C GLY A 289 3.20 -12.94 7.02
N ALA A 290 2.07 -13.09 7.69
CA ALA A 290 1.97 -13.75 8.97
C ALA A 290 1.46 -15.19 8.81
N ILE A 291 0.34 -15.36 8.11
CA ILE A 291 -0.20 -16.67 7.69
C ILE A 291 -0.55 -16.53 6.22
N ILE A 292 0.02 -17.38 5.37
CA ILE A 292 -0.22 -17.37 3.93
C ILE A 292 -0.63 -18.77 3.51
N ARG A 293 -1.89 -18.93 3.12
CA ARG A 293 -2.41 -20.17 2.56
C ARG A 293 -2.01 -20.32 1.09
N PHE A 294 -2.15 -19.24 0.31
CA PHE A 294 -1.89 -19.23 -1.12
C PHE A 294 -1.39 -17.88 -1.62
N GLY A 295 -0.50 -17.91 -2.62
CA GLY A 295 0.01 -16.71 -3.27
C GLY A 295 1.26 -16.14 -2.62
N ALA A 296 1.42 -14.84 -2.68
CA ALA A 296 2.65 -14.16 -2.28
C ALA A 296 2.87 -14.14 -0.76
N ASN A 297 3.90 -14.85 -0.31
CA ASN A 297 4.45 -14.73 1.04
C ASN A 297 5.64 -13.76 1.02
N PHE A 298 5.33 -12.48 0.88
CA PHE A 298 6.34 -11.46 0.70
C PHE A 298 6.54 -10.63 1.96
N SER A 299 7.78 -10.19 2.18
CA SER A 299 8.15 -9.13 3.11
C SER A 299 8.42 -7.84 2.34
N THR A 300 8.14 -6.67 2.90
CA THR A 300 8.34 -5.37 2.26
C THR A 300 9.05 -4.41 3.19
N ILE A 301 10.10 -3.77 2.69
CA ILE A 301 10.61 -2.52 3.24
C ILE A 301 10.33 -1.43 2.24
N SER A 302 9.81 -0.30 2.69
CA SER A 302 9.61 0.85 1.84
C SER A 302 9.98 2.15 2.54
N VAL A 303 10.44 3.09 1.73
CA VAL A 303 10.67 4.47 2.12
C VAL A 303 9.92 5.37 1.14
N ALA A 304 9.23 6.37 1.65
CA ALA A 304 8.55 7.35 0.82
C ALA A 304 8.76 8.76 1.34
N TRP A 305 9.17 9.64 0.45
CA TRP A 305 9.17 11.08 0.67
C TRP A 305 7.81 11.65 0.30
N GLN A 306 7.23 12.43 1.20
CA GLN A 306 5.93 13.08 1.00
C GLN A 306 6.07 14.58 1.20
N SER A 307 5.50 15.36 0.28
CA SER A 307 5.45 16.84 0.31
C SER A 307 4.01 17.31 0.28
N ILE A 308 3.67 18.24 1.17
CA ILE A 308 2.30 18.76 1.33
C ILE A 308 2.27 20.24 0.96
N TYR A 309 1.36 20.61 0.06
CA TYR A 309 1.16 21.98 -0.42
C TYR A 309 -0.30 22.40 -0.19
N LEU A 310 -0.48 23.52 0.50
CA LEU A 310 -1.77 24.17 0.67
C LEU A 310 -1.93 25.21 -0.42
N LEU A 311 -2.92 25.05 -1.29
CA LEU A 311 -3.26 26.06 -2.29
C LEU A 311 -3.96 27.25 -1.59
N LYS A 312 -3.53 28.47 -1.89
CA LYS A 312 -4.21 29.68 -1.41
C LYS A 312 -5.55 29.80 -2.13
N HIS A 313 -6.64 29.78 -1.38
CA HIS A 313 -7.94 30.17 -1.94
C HIS A 313 -7.93 31.66 -2.17
N LYS A 314 -8.01 32.12 -3.42
CA LYS A 314 -8.38 33.51 -3.71
C LYS A 314 -9.83 33.66 -3.24
N LYS A 315 -10.06 34.50 -2.23
CA LYS A 315 -11.42 34.98 -1.96
C LYS A 315 -11.87 35.72 -3.21
N SER A 316 -12.87 35.18 -3.91
CA SER A 316 -13.63 35.93 -4.92
C SER A 316 -14.48 36.96 -4.23
#